data_ce3f0429a1b7c41f72351055606b8b9f
#
_entry.id   ce3f0429a1b7c41f72351055606b8b9f
#
_cell.length_a   1.000
_cell.length_b   1.000
_cell.length_c   1.000
_cell.angle_alpha   90.00
_cell.angle_beta   90.00
_cell.angle_gamma   90.00
#
_symmetry.space_group_name_H-M   'P 1'
#
loop_
_entity.id
_entity.type
_entity.pdbx_description
1 polymer ?
#
loop_
_entity_poly.entity_id
_entity_poly.type
_entity_poly.pdbx_seq_one_letter_code
_entity_poly.pdbx_strand_id
1 'polypeptide(L)'
;ISEVETTINNAMMLASDPDCKAIIFCQAMTGTIAAIEKIREARPDILLISCGPQEEVAAAGQASDVCYVKGGAQHGVQIAEEAYAMGAKYLLHYSFPRSMSIQVTIEKHDAMKARAEELGMTFIDVTTPDPKGDAGITGCQQFILEDAANKIAEYGVDCAFYGSTVQMQEPLIKVIAEKGAIYTMAADPSPFQGFIAALGLEIPEEHQNDTEYAIEVIHAKLEEMGVSGRFGCWNF
;
A
#
# COMPACT_ATOMS: atom_id res chain seq x y z
N ILE A 1 3.85 -18.50 18.61
CA ILE A 1 4.41 -17.19 19.04
C ILE A 1 3.59 -16.13 18.33
N SER A 2 3.04 -15.17 19.07
CA SER A 2 2.25 -14.07 18.49
C SER A 2 3.16 -13.08 17.73
N GLU A 3 2.57 -12.29 16.84
CA GLU A 3 3.30 -11.24 16.12
C GLU A 3 3.97 -10.24 17.09
N VAL A 4 3.26 -9.87 18.16
CA VAL A 4 3.77 -9.01 19.24
C VAL A 4 5.01 -9.58 19.89
N GLU A 5 4.98 -10.86 20.30
CA GLU A 5 6.14 -11.53 20.93
C GLU A 5 7.32 -11.62 19.97
N THR A 6 7.04 -11.90 18.69
CA THR A 6 8.08 -11.96 17.65
C THR A 6 8.76 -10.59 17.48
N THR A 7 7.98 -9.52 17.40
CA THR A 7 8.49 -8.15 17.30
C THR A 7 9.38 -7.79 18.48
N ILE A 8 8.91 -8.05 19.71
CA ILE A 8 9.66 -7.76 20.92
C ILE A 8 10.97 -8.56 20.96
N ASN A 9 10.90 -9.87 20.70
CA ASN A 9 12.07 -10.74 20.79
C ASN A 9 13.16 -10.37 19.79
N ASN A 10 12.77 -10.09 18.54
CA ASN A 10 13.70 -9.68 17.50
C ASN A 10 14.36 -8.33 17.84
N ALA A 11 13.58 -7.36 18.30
CA ALA A 11 14.10 -6.06 18.70
C ALA A 11 15.08 -6.13 19.89
N MET A 12 14.74 -6.92 20.90
CA MET A 12 15.63 -7.16 22.07
C MET A 12 16.91 -7.91 21.68
N MET A 13 16.82 -8.84 20.71
CA MET A 13 18.01 -9.52 20.19
C MET A 13 18.95 -8.53 19.50
N LEU A 14 18.44 -7.62 18.66
CA LEU A 14 19.26 -6.55 18.06
C LEU A 14 19.84 -5.61 19.10
N ALA A 15 19.06 -5.22 20.11
CA ALA A 15 19.51 -4.35 21.18
C ALA A 15 20.58 -4.99 22.11
N SER A 16 20.70 -6.31 22.10
CA SER A 16 21.73 -7.02 22.88
C SER A 16 23.15 -6.89 22.31
N ASP A 17 23.27 -6.51 21.05
CA ASP A 17 24.56 -6.21 20.42
C ASP A 17 25.12 -4.89 21.00
N PRO A 18 26.32 -4.90 21.64
CA PRO A 18 26.91 -3.70 22.21
C PRO A 18 27.26 -2.63 21.18
N ASP A 19 27.44 -3.02 19.91
CA ASP A 19 27.74 -2.10 18.81
C ASP A 19 26.51 -1.52 18.14
N CYS A 20 25.31 -2.00 18.48
CA CYS A 20 24.05 -1.46 18.00
C CYS A 20 23.84 -0.02 18.50
N LYS A 21 23.72 0.95 17.58
CA LYS A 21 23.52 2.38 17.88
C LYS A 21 22.14 2.88 17.48
N ALA A 22 21.47 2.18 16.57
CA ALA A 22 20.12 2.54 16.13
C ALA A 22 19.34 1.28 15.74
N ILE A 23 18.03 1.30 15.98
CA ILE A 23 17.09 0.29 15.49
C ILE A 23 15.97 1.02 14.73
N ILE A 24 15.77 0.61 13.47
CA ILE A 24 14.72 1.15 12.60
C ILE A 24 13.65 0.07 12.42
N PHE A 25 12.45 0.35 12.88
CA PHE A 25 11.26 -0.46 12.62
C PHE A 25 10.65 0.00 11.29
N CYS A 26 11.05 -0.62 10.17
CA CYS A 26 10.64 -0.22 8.81
C CYS A 26 9.14 -0.32 8.56
N GLN A 27 8.46 -1.28 9.20
CA GLN A 27 7.02 -1.32 9.40
C GLN A 27 6.83 -1.53 10.90
N ALA A 28 6.48 -0.47 11.62
CA ALA A 28 6.30 -0.54 13.06
C ALA A 28 5.02 -1.32 13.39
N MET A 29 5.14 -2.65 13.33
CA MET A 29 4.06 -3.63 13.51
C MET A 29 3.56 -3.63 14.96
N THR A 30 2.44 -4.27 15.20
CA THR A 30 1.91 -4.46 16.55
C THR A 30 2.96 -5.08 17.49
N GLY A 31 3.17 -4.46 18.64
CA GLY A 31 4.22 -4.79 19.60
C GLY A 31 5.49 -3.93 19.51
N THR A 32 5.57 -3.00 18.55
CA THR A 32 6.71 -2.09 18.42
C THR A 32 6.83 -1.15 19.60
N ILE A 33 5.72 -0.58 20.10
CA ILE A 33 5.76 0.30 21.29
C ILE A 33 6.31 -0.44 22.50
N ALA A 34 5.80 -1.64 22.77
CA ALA A 34 6.30 -2.47 23.88
C ALA A 34 7.77 -2.90 23.71
N ALA A 35 8.22 -3.13 22.49
CA ALA A 35 9.62 -3.41 22.20
C ALA A 35 10.51 -2.19 22.49
N ILE A 36 10.11 -1.01 22.05
CA ILE A 36 10.81 0.26 22.31
C ILE A 36 10.94 0.52 23.81
N GLU A 37 9.85 0.38 24.57
CA GLU A 37 9.87 0.57 26.01
C GLU A 37 10.89 -0.35 26.70
N LYS A 38 10.91 -1.63 26.35
CA LYS A 38 11.88 -2.59 26.89
C LYS A 38 13.32 -2.26 26.48
N ILE A 39 13.55 -1.80 25.25
CA ILE A 39 14.88 -1.38 24.83
C ILE A 39 15.31 -0.15 25.63
N ARG A 40 14.45 0.84 25.84
CA ARG A 40 14.75 2.03 26.64
C ARG A 40 15.17 1.71 28.06
N GLU A 41 14.54 0.70 28.69
CA GLU A 41 14.92 0.24 30.01
C GLU A 41 16.33 -0.37 30.06
N ALA A 42 16.69 -1.15 29.02
CA ALA A 42 17.95 -1.88 28.96
C ALA A 42 19.11 -1.11 28.31
N ARG A 43 18.80 -0.35 27.26
CA ARG A 43 19.74 0.34 26.37
C ARG A 43 19.20 1.73 25.97
N PRO A 44 19.20 2.69 26.91
CA PRO A 44 18.69 4.05 26.62
C PRO A 44 19.54 4.84 25.61
N ASP A 45 20.73 4.32 25.27
CA ASP A 45 21.68 4.91 24.32
C ASP A 45 21.33 4.62 22.84
N ILE A 46 20.43 3.67 22.56
CA ILE A 46 20.06 3.29 21.19
C ILE A 46 19.03 4.27 20.63
N LEU A 47 19.30 4.79 19.42
CA LEU A 47 18.33 5.59 18.65
C LEU A 47 17.23 4.67 18.10
N LEU A 48 15.97 4.98 18.41
CA LEU A 48 14.80 4.18 18.04
C LEU A 48 13.92 4.93 17.06
N ILE A 49 13.75 4.39 15.85
CA ILE A 49 13.02 5.01 14.77
C ILE A 49 11.86 4.10 14.37
N SER A 50 10.62 4.63 14.38
CA SER A 50 9.42 3.94 13.91
C SER A 50 8.98 4.50 12.56
N CYS A 51 8.77 3.62 11.57
CA CYS A 51 8.27 3.99 10.25
C CYS A 51 6.94 3.28 9.98
N GLY A 52 5.90 4.04 9.65
CA GLY A 52 4.59 3.50 9.31
C GLY A 52 3.94 2.68 10.43
N PRO A 53 3.74 3.24 11.63
CA PRO A 53 3.22 2.49 12.77
C PRO A 53 1.82 1.92 12.49
N GLN A 54 1.62 0.66 12.87
CA GLN A 54 0.33 -0.01 12.84
C GLN A 54 -0.43 0.14 14.16
N GLU A 55 0.26 0.54 15.23
CA GLU A 55 -0.31 0.89 16.51
C GLU A 55 -0.71 2.38 16.52
N GLU A 56 -1.27 2.87 17.62
CA GLU A 56 -1.70 4.26 17.73
C GLU A 56 -0.53 5.22 17.50
N VAL A 57 -0.70 6.13 16.52
CA VAL A 57 0.39 6.96 15.98
C VAL A 57 0.99 7.90 17.02
N ALA A 58 0.15 8.52 17.87
CA ALA A 58 0.65 9.42 18.89
C ALA A 58 1.46 8.67 19.96
N ALA A 59 1.04 7.46 20.35
CA ALA A 59 1.78 6.63 21.28
C ALA A 59 3.10 6.14 20.67
N ALA A 60 3.10 5.73 19.41
CA ALA A 60 4.33 5.36 18.70
C ALA A 60 5.31 6.55 18.59
N GLY A 61 4.77 7.76 18.33
CA GLY A 61 5.55 8.98 18.28
C GLY A 61 6.15 9.38 19.62
N GLN A 62 5.45 9.13 20.73
CA GLN A 62 5.97 9.39 22.08
C GLN A 62 7.03 8.37 22.51
N ALA A 63 6.90 7.13 22.09
CA ALA A 63 7.86 6.08 22.42
C ALA A 63 9.18 6.20 21.63
N SER A 64 9.11 6.61 20.36
CA SER A 64 10.26 6.67 19.44
C SER A 64 11.02 7.99 19.55
N ASP A 65 12.30 8.00 19.17
CA ASP A 65 13.07 9.25 18.98
C ASP A 65 12.65 9.95 17.69
N VAL A 66 12.33 9.17 16.65
CA VAL A 66 11.80 9.63 15.39
C VAL A 66 10.63 8.72 14.99
N CYS A 67 9.50 9.31 14.65
CA CYS A 67 8.36 8.58 14.12
C CYS A 67 8.02 9.12 12.72
N TYR A 68 8.22 8.30 11.70
CA TYR A 68 7.82 8.61 10.34
C TYR A 68 6.42 8.05 10.08
N VAL A 69 5.47 8.94 9.87
CA VAL A 69 4.08 8.60 9.64
C VAL A 69 3.73 8.80 8.18
N LYS A 70 3.20 7.78 7.55
CA LYS A 70 2.58 7.90 6.25
C LYS A 70 1.20 8.56 6.45
N GLY A 71 0.95 9.69 5.81
CA GLY A 71 -0.29 10.45 5.99
C GLY A 71 -1.52 9.65 5.53
N GLY A 72 -2.23 8.99 6.48
CA GLY A 72 -3.39 8.15 6.17
C GLY A 72 -4.49 8.91 5.43
N ALA A 73 -5.07 9.93 6.07
CA ALA A 73 -6.14 10.74 5.49
C ALA A 73 -5.69 11.52 4.24
N GLN A 74 -4.52 12.18 4.29
CA GLN A 74 -4.01 12.94 3.15
C GLN A 74 -3.77 12.03 1.93
N HIS A 75 -3.25 10.83 2.13
CA HIS A 75 -3.06 9.87 1.05
C HIS A 75 -4.41 9.42 0.45
N GLY A 76 -5.46 9.27 1.27
CA GLY A 76 -6.81 9.01 0.77
C GLY A 76 -7.33 10.13 -0.14
N VAL A 77 -7.15 11.38 0.27
CA VAL A 77 -7.50 12.56 -0.55
C VAL A 77 -6.76 12.53 -1.89
N GLN A 78 -5.45 12.28 -1.89
CA GLN A 78 -4.63 12.25 -3.10
C GLN A 78 -5.11 11.16 -4.07
N ILE A 79 -5.46 9.96 -3.59
CA ILE A 79 -5.99 8.89 -4.44
C ILE A 79 -7.28 9.32 -5.16
N ALA A 80 -8.20 9.97 -4.43
CA ALA A 80 -9.44 10.45 -5.02
C ALA A 80 -9.22 11.59 -6.04
N GLU A 81 -8.31 12.52 -5.74
CA GLU A 81 -7.97 13.62 -6.65
C GLU A 81 -7.29 13.12 -7.92
N GLU A 82 -6.42 12.14 -7.81
CA GLU A 82 -5.76 11.51 -8.96
C GLU A 82 -6.75 10.74 -9.83
N ALA A 83 -7.64 9.95 -9.22
CA ALA A 83 -8.73 9.29 -9.93
C ALA A 83 -9.59 10.31 -10.72
N TYR A 84 -9.97 11.39 -10.07
CA TYR A 84 -10.76 12.46 -10.69
C TYR A 84 -10.01 13.15 -11.84
N ALA A 85 -8.73 13.46 -11.66
CA ALA A 85 -7.89 14.09 -12.68
C ALA A 85 -7.74 13.20 -13.93
N MET A 86 -7.76 11.87 -13.78
CA MET A 86 -7.76 10.90 -14.87
C MET A 86 -9.16 10.67 -15.49
N GLY A 87 -10.20 11.36 -15.00
CA GLY A 87 -11.54 11.30 -15.54
C GLY A 87 -12.44 10.20 -14.98
N ALA A 88 -12.14 9.69 -13.79
CA ALA A 88 -12.96 8.70 -13.15
C ALA A 88 -14.34 9.24 -12.78
N LYS A 89 -15.36 8.40 -12.95
CA LYS A 89 -16.75 8.60 -12.47
C LYS A 89 -17.04 7.73 -11.25
N TYR A 90 -16.31 6.62 -11.13
CA TYR A 90 -16.42 5.67 -10.06
C TYR A 90 -15.03 5.44 -9.47
N LEU A 91 -14.93 5.35 -8.14
CA LEU A 91 -13.72 4.97 -7.43
C LEU A 91 -13.98 3.72 -6.60
N LEU A 92 -13.34 2.62 -6.96
CA LEU A 92 -13.51 1.31 -6.34
C LEU A 92 -12.35 1.05 -5.38
N HIS A 93 -12.68 0.80 -4.12
CA HIS A 93 -11.73 0.49 -3.05
C HIS A 93 -11.78 -1.00 -2.72
N TYR A 94 -10.73 -1.72 -3.10
CA TYR A 94 -10.55 -3.14 -2.81
C TYR A 94 -9.84 -3.34 -1.48
N SER A 95 -10.52 -3.96 -0.51
CA SER A 95 -9.96 -4.21 0.81
C SER A 95 -10.60 -5.45 1.46
N PHE A 96 -10.18 -5.80 2.66
CA PHE A 96 -10.69 -6.94 3.43
C PHE A 96 -10.80 -6.57 4.92
N PRO A 97 -11.64 -7.29 5.72
CA PRO A 97 -11.98 -6.89 7.08
C PRO A 97 -10.78 -6.65 8.00
N ARG A 98 -9.74 -7.49 7.93
CA ARG A 98 -8.54 -7.32 8.76
C ARG A 98 -7.77 -6.04 8.40
N SER A 99 -7.66 -5.68 7.11
CA SER A 99 -7.05 -4.41 6.70
C SER A 99 -7.86 -3.22 7.21
N MET A 100 -9.19 -3.33 7.18
CA MET A 100 -10.12 -2.30 7.67
C MET A 100 -10.27 -2.28 9.21
N SER A 101 -9.47 -3.02 9.96
CA SER A 101 -9.33 -2.87 11.41
C SER A 101 -8.12 -2.01 11.82
N ILE A 102 -7.29 -1.59 10.86
CA ILE A 102 -6.10 -0.78 11.10
C ILE A 102 -6.46 0.69 10.98
N GLN A 103 -6.21 1.48 12.02
CA GLN A 103 -6.65 2.89 12.12
C GLN A 103 -6.22 3.74 10.91
N VAL A 104 -4.95 3.68 10.50
CA VAL A 104 -4.46 4.44 9.35
C VAL A 104 -5.12 4.03 8.02
N THR A 105 -5.55 2.79 7.91
CA THR A 105 -6.30 2.30 6.74
C THR A 105 -7.73 2.85 6.73
N ILE A 106 -8.38 2.90 7.90
CA ILE A 106 -9.72 3.50 8.07
C ILE A 106 -9.66 4.98 7.71
N GLU A 107 -8.71 5.73 8.26
CA GLU A 107 -8.54 7.17 7.99
C GLU A 107 -8.31 7.44 6.50
N LYS A 108 -7.51 6.62 5.84
CA LYS A 108 -7.28 6.70 4.39
C LYS A 108 -8.57 6.44 3.60
N HIS A 109 -9.28 5.36 3.94
CA HIS A 109 -10.54 4.99 3.32
C HIS A 109 -11.59 6.10 3.46
N ASP A 110 -11.81 6.60 4.69
CA ASP A 110 -12.84 7.60 4.96
C ASP A 110 -12.55 8.93 4.26
N ALA A 111 -11.28 9.37 4.25
CA ALA A 111 -10.85 10.56 3.53
C ALA A 111 -10.96 10.40 2.00
N MET A 112 -10.60 9.22 1.47
CA MET A 112 -10.74 8.90 0.06
C MET A 112 -12.20 8.92 -0.38
N LYS A 113 -13.08 8.29 0.40
CA LYS A 113 -14.52 8.27 0.16
C LYS A 113 -15.12 9.67 0.19
N ALA A 114 -14.88 10.43 1.26
CA ALA A 114 -15.39 11.79 1.39
C ALA A 114 -14.94 12.66 0.22
N ARG A 115 -13.66 12.59 -0.16
CA ARG A 115 -13.12 13.38 -1.26
C ARG A 115 -13.67 12.97 -2.62
N ALA A 116 -13.83 11.66 -2.87
CA ALA A 116 -14.45 11.16 -4.09
C ALA A 116 -15.89 11.68 -4.26
N GLU A 117 -16.68 11.62 -3.19
CA GLU A 117 -18.06 12.12 -3.17
C GLU A 117 -18.13 13.64 -3.37
N GLU A 118 -17.24 14.42 -2.74
CA GLU A 118 -17.10 15.87 -2.98
C GLU A 118 -16.79 16.23 -4.44
N LEU A 119 -15.98 15.40 -5.11
CA LEU A 119 -15.63 15.55 -6.52
C LEU A 119 -16.72 15.03 -7.47
N GLY A 120 -17.80 14.49 -6.94
CA GLY A 120 -18.94 13.98 -7.72
C GLY A 120 -18.74 12.57 -8.27
N MET A 121 -17.73 11.83 -7.79
CA MET A 121 -17.55 10.41 -8.11
C MET A 121 -18.42 9.53 -7.20
N THR A 122 -18.83 8.38 -7.72
CA THR A 122 -19.44 7.33 -6.89
C THR A 122 -18.35 6.47 -6.28
N PHE A 123 -18.31 6.39 -4.94
CA PHE A 123 -17.38 5.53 -4.22
C PHE A 123 -17.98 4.14 -3.97
N ILE A 124 -17.22 3.09 -4.22
CA ILE A 124 -17.68 1.70 -4.13
C ILE A 124 -16.67 0.89 -3.33
N ASP A 125 -17.12 0.32 -2.21
CA ASP A 125 -16.34 -0.63 -1.44
C ASP A 125 -16.49 -2.05 -2.00
N VAL A 126 -15.35 -2.71 -2.21
CA VAL A 126 -15.29 -4.11 -2.65
C VAL A 126 -14.54 -4.92 -1.60
N THR A 127 -15.25 -5.88 -0.99
CA THR A 127 -14.65 -6.79 -0.02
C THR A 127 -14.02 -7.98 -0.71
N THR A 128 -12.69 -8.12 -0.57
CA THR A 128 -11.93 -9.24 -1.11
C THR A 128 -11.71 -10.33 -0.06
N PRO A 129 -11.36 -11.56 -0.47
CA PRO A 129 -10.75 -12.53 0.42
C PRO A 129 -9.47 -11.97 1.05
N ASP A 130 -9.23 -12.25 2.34
CA ASP A 130 -7.99 -11.86 3.03
C ASP A 130 -6.81 -12.68 2.47
N PRO A 131 -5.73 -12.04 1.97
CA PRO A 131 -4.55 -12.77 1.47
C PRO A 131 -3.84 -13.64 2.51
N LYS A 132 -4.07 -13.41 3.80
CA LYS A 132 -3.58 -14.24 4.90
C LYS A 132 -4.65 -15.20 5.46
N GLY A 133 -5.85 -15.21 4.89
CA GLY A 133 -6.96 -16.12 5.24
C GLY A 133 -6.89 -17.45 4.50
N ASP A 134 -7.96 -18.24 4.61
CA ASP A 134 -8.03 -19.60 4.07
C ASP A 134 -7.85 -19.68 2.54
N ALA A 135 -8.36 -18.68 1.81
CA ALA A 135 -8.20 -18.59 0.36
C ALA A 135 -6.77 -18.20 -0.07
N GLY A 136 -5.99 -17.63 0.83
CA GLY A 136 -4.62 -17.22 0.60
C GLY A 136 -4.47 -16.11 -0.44
N ILE A 137 -3.22 -15.84 -0.82
CA ILE A 137 -2.88 -14.84 -1.84
C ILE A 137 -3.54 -15.18 -3.18
N THR A 138 -3.45 -16.44 -3.58
CA THR A 138 -4.00 -16.92 -4.86
C THR A 138 -5.51 -16.70 -4.95
N GLY A 139 -6.26 -17.01 -3.89
CA GLY A 139 -7.72 -16.80 -3.88
C GLY A 139 -8.08 -15.31 -3.91
N CYS A 140 -7.33 -14.45 -3.23
CA CYS A 140 -7.49 -12.99 -3.31
C CYS A 140 -7.24 -12.48 -4.74
N GLN A 141 -6.15 -12.91 -5.36
CA GLN A 141 -5.79 -12.49 -6.73
C GLN A 141 -6.79 -12.98 -7.77
N GLN A 142 -7.24 -14.23 -7.66
CA GLN A 142 -8.27 -14.77 -8.57
C GLN A 142 -9.59 -14.00 -8.46
N PHE A 143 -10.03 -13.71 -7.23
CA PHE A 143 -11.22 -12.87 -7.01
C PHE A 143 -11.08 -11.52 -7.70
N ILE A 144 -9.94 -10.85 -7.56
CA ILE A 144 -9.70 -9.53 -8.16
C ILE A 144 -9.72 -9.58 -9.68
N LEU A 145 -9.09 -10.59 -10.30
CA LEU A 145 -9.09 -10.76 -11.76
C LEU A 145 -10.53 -10.87 -12.31
N GLU A 146 -11.39 -11.60 -11.62
CA GLU A 146 -12.78 -11.80 -12.04
C GLU A 146 -13.65 -10.59 -11.72
N ASP A 147 -13.60 -10.08 -10.48
CA ASP A 147 -14.46 -8.99 -10.04
C ASP A 147 -14.13 -7.67 -10.73
N ALA A 148 -12.84 -7.31 -10.87
CA ALA A 148 -12.46 -6.08 -11.55
C ALA A 148 -12.88 -6.07 -13.02
N ALA A 149 -12.78 -7.21 -13.71
CA ALA A 149 -13.28 -7.33 -15.09
C ALA A 149 -14.79 -7.12 -15.17
N ASN A 150 -15.55 -7.69 -14.21
CA ASN A 150 -17.01 -7.52 -14.14
C ASN A 150 -17.38 -6.06 -13.80
N LYS A 151 -16.66 -5.41 -12.87
CA LYS A 151 -16.88 -4.00 -12.53
C LYS A 151 -16.61 -3.06 -13.69
N ILE A 152 -15.57 -3.32 -14.50
CA ILE A 152 -15.32 -2.55 -15.72
C ILE A 152 -16.45 -2.77 -16.75
N ALA A 153 -16.95 -3.98 -16.86
CA ALA A 153 -18.10 -4.25 -17.76
C ALA A 153 -19.38 -3.56 -17.28
N GLU A 154 -19.59 -3.43 -15.97
CA GLU A 154 -20.76 -2.80 -15.36
C GLU A 154 -20.70 -1.26 -15.42
N TYR A 155 -19.55 -0.66 -15.04
CA TYR A 155 -19.40 0.80 -14.88
C TYR A 155 -18.71 1.50 -16.05
N GLY A 156 -18.13 0.74 -16.96
CA GLY A 156 -17.32 1.27 -18.07
C GLY A 156 -15.87 1.55 -17.67
N VAL A 157 -15.09 2.06 -18.63
CA VAL A 157 -13.65 2.31 -18.46
C VAL A 157 -13.33 3.54 -17.58
N ASP A 158 -14.32 4.39 -17.29
CA ASP A 158 -14.15 5.55 -16.40
C ASP A 158 -14.31 5.15 -14.92
N CYS A 159 -13.98 3.92 -14.58
CA CYS A 159 -13.85 3.45 -13.19
C CYS A 159 -12.39 3.37 -12.80
N ALA A 160 -12.08 3.95 -11.64
CA ALA A 160 -10.76 3.93 -11.02
C ALA A 160 -10.69 2.88 -9.92
N PHE A 161 -9.54 2.26 -9.75
CA PHE A 161 -9.32 1.19 -8.81
C PHE A 161 -8.18 1.51 -7.85
N TYR A 162 -8.40 1.20 -6.58
CA TYR A 162 -7.37 1.22 -5.55
C TYR A 162 -7.42 -0.06 -4.71
N GLY A 163 -6.28 -0.73 -4.56
CA GLY A 163 -6.13 -1.92 -3.71
C GLY A 163 -5.38 -1.59 -2.43
N SER A 164 -5.92 -1.98 -1.27
CA SER A 164 -5.37 -1.61 0.04
C SER A 164 -4.08 -2.35 0.44
N THR A 165 -3.64 -3.35 -0.32
CA THR A 165 -2.43 -4.13 -0.01
C THR A 165 -1.66 -4.54 -1.25
N VAL A 166 -0.37 -4.84 -1.06
CA VAL A 166 0.58 -5.20 -2.11
C VAL A 166 0.12 -6.37 -2.99
N GLN A 167 -0.52 -7.38 -2.41
CA GLN A 167 -0.98 -8.58 -3.13
C GLN A 167 -2.07 -8.30 -4.17
N MET A 168 -2.74 -7.15 -4.08
CA MET A 168 -3.81 -6.74 -4.99
C MET A 168 -3.30 -6.00 -6.23
N GLN A 169 -2.06 -5.46 -6.20
CA GLN A 169 -1.58 -4.56 -7.23
C GLN A 169 -1.45 -5.27 -8.58
N GLU A 170 -0.75 -6.39 -8.63
CA GLU A 170 -0.51 -7.13 -9.87
C GLU A 170 -1.81 -7.50 -10.60
N PRO A 171 -2.80 -8.17 -9.98
CA PRO A 171 -4.03 -8.51 -10.67
C PRO A 171 -4.87 -7.29 -11.07
N LEU A 172 -4.91 -6.22 -10.28
CA LEU A 172 -5.60 -4.98 -10.65
C LEU A 172 -4.94 -4.33 -11.86
N ILE A 173 -3.62 -4.12 -11.84
CA ILE A 173 -2.86 -3.51 -12.94
C ILE A 173 -3.09 -4.30 -14.23
N LYS A 174 -3.01 -5.63 -14.17
CA LYS A 174 -3.21 -6.50 -15.32
C LYS A 174 -4.58 -6.30 -15.98
N VAL A 175 -5.66 -6.42 -15.21
CA VAL A 175 -7.02 -6.27 -15.74
C VAL A 175 -7.27 -4.85 -16.23
N ILE A 176 -6.81 -3.85 -15.51
CA ILE A 176 -7.00 -2.43 -15.86
C ILE A 176 -6.26 -2.10 -17.15
N ALA A 177 -5.01 -2.55 -17.32
CA ALA A 177 -4.24 -2.35 -18.54
C ALA A 177 -4.90 -3.03 -19.75
N GLU A 178 -5.40 -4.26 -19.59
CA GLU A 178 -6.10 -4.99 -20.65
C GLU A 178 -7.44 -4.35 -21.06
N LYS A 179 -8.14 -3.73 -20.12
CA LYS A 179 -9.48 -3.18 -20.31
C LYS A 179 -9.51 -1.67 -20.54
N GLY A 180 -8.43 -0.96 -20.27
CA GLY A 180 -8.33 0.50 -20.43
C GLY A 180 -9.04 1.30 -19.33
N ALA A 181 -9.26 0.74 -18.14
CA ALA A 181 -9.79 1.44 -16.98
C ALA A 181 -8.72 2.29 -16.29
N ILE A 182 -8.97 2.80 -15.09
CA ILE A 182 -8.08 3.70 -14.38
C ILE A 182 -7.46 3.00 -13.18
N TYR A 183 -6.14 3.03 -13.08
CA TYR A 183 -5.39 2.62 -11.90
C TYR A 183 -4.81 3.86 -11.21
N THR A 184 -5.18 4.09 -9.96
CA THR A 184 -4.78 5.32 -9.27
C THR A 184 -3.31 5.29 -8.87
N MET A 185 -2.97 4.46 -7.90
CA MET A 185 -1.59 4.32 -7.44
C MET A 185 -1.37 3.00 -6.74
N ALA A 186 -0.13 2.56 -6.65
CA ALA A 186 0.25 1.40 -5.89
C ALA A 186 0.11 1.64 -4.38
N ALA A 187 -0.31 0.60 -3.66
CA ALA A 187 -0.07 0.55 -2.22
C ALA A 187 1.42 0.31 -1.96
N ASP A 188 1.85 0.41 -0.69
CA ASP A 188 3.21 0.07 -0.30
C ASP A 188 3.71 -1.24 -0.95
N PRO A 189 5.02 -1.42 -1.12
CA PRO A 189 6.14 -0.60 -0.63
C PRO A 189 6.78 0.29 -1.68
N SER A 190 6.29 0.33 -2.91
CA SER A 190 6.94 1.01 -4.02
C SER A 190 5.92 1.62 -4.98
N PRO A 191 6.22 2.76 -5.62
CA PRO A 191 5.31 3.42 -6.56
C PRO A 191 4.97 2.58 -7.78
N PHE A 192 5.82 1.61 -8.15
CA PHE A 192 5.61 0.71 -9.28
C PHE A 192 5.38 -0.76 -8.86
N GLN A 193 4.99 -0.98 -7.60
CA GLN A 193 4.72 -2.32 -7.09
C GLN A 193 3.66 -3.04 -7.94
N GLY A 194 4.02 -4.23 -8.40
CA GLY A 194 3.15 -5.07 -9.22
C GLY A 194 3.20 -4.78 -10.73
N PHE A 195 3.68 -3.62 -11.19
CA PHE A 195 3.71 -3.28 -12.61
C PHE A 195 4.58 -4.21 -13.45
N ILE A 196 5.78 -4.52 -12.97
CA ILE A 196 6.73 -5.35 -13.73
C ILE A 196 6.11 -6.72 -14.04
N ALA A 197 5.57 -7.40 -13.03
CA ALA A 197 4.93 -8.70 -13.19
C ALA A 197 3.61 -8.61 -13.99
N ALA A 198 2.76 -7.63 -13.70
CA ALA A 198 1.47 -7.46 -14.36
C ALA A 198 1.58 -7.19 -15.86
N LEU A 199 2.59 -6.44 -16.27
CA LEU A 199 2.84 -6.06 -17.66
C LEU A 199 3.78 -7.04 -18.40
N GLY A 200 4.27 -8.08 -17.70
CA GLY A 200 5.19 -9.06 -18.28
C GLY A 200 6.54 -8.47 -18.68
N LEU A 201 7.03 -7.50 -17.89
CA LEU A 201 8.30 -6.83 -18.12
C LEU A 201 9.44 -7.60 -17.45
N GLU A 202 10.62 -7.50 -18.03
CA GLU A 202 11.88 -7.99 -17.46
C GLU A 202 12.83 -6.80 -17.25
N ILE A 203 13.37 -6.68 -16.03
CA ILE A 203 14.39 -5.69 -15.71
C ILE A 203 15.75 -6.40 -15.76
N PRO A 204 16.69 -5.96 -16.64
CA PRO A 204 18.05 -6.52 -16.70
C PRO A 204 18.75 -6.44 -15.34
N GLU A 205 19.68 -7.38 -15.09
CA GLU A 205 20.36 -7.48 -13.80
C GLU A 205 21.11 -6.19 -13.43
N GLU A 206 21.69 -5.51 -14.39
CA GLU A 206 22.37 -4.21 -14.23
C GLU A 206 21.45 -3.06 -13.82
N HIS A 207 20.13 -3.19 -14.04
CA HIS A 207 19.12 -2.17 -13.72
C HIS A 207 18.16 -2.57 -12.58
N GLN A 208 18.39 -3.68 -11.86
CA GLN A 208 17.49 -4.18 -10.81
C GLN A 208 17.23 -3.18 -9.67
N ASN A 209 18.16 -2.27 -9.41
CA ASN A 209 18.03 -1.22 -8.40
C ASN A 209 17.87 0.18 -9.01
N ASP A 210 17.61 0.27 -10.30
CA ASP A 210 17.44 1.51 -11.04
C ASP A 210 15.95 1.84 -11.18
N THR A 211 15.48 2.71 -10.30
CA THR A 211 14.07 3.12 -10.24
C THR A 211 13.67 3.91 -11.49
N GLU A 212 14.57 4.75 -12.02
CA GLU A 212 14.29 5.56 -13.22
C GLU A 212 14.10 4.66 -14.42
N TYR A 213 15.01 3.71 -14.64
CA TYR A 213 14.89 2.72 -15.69
C TYR A 213 13.58 1.91 -15.58
N ALA A 214 13.22 1.45 -14.38
CA ALA A 214 11.97 0.71 -14.17
C ALA A 214 10.74 1.53 -14.55
N ILE A 215 10.70 2.81 -14.19
CA ILE A 215 9.61 3.73 -14.54
C ILE A 215 9.55 3.97 -16.05
N GLU A 216 10.69 4.18 -16.72
CA GLU A 216 10.74 4.36 -18.17
C GLU A 216 10.20 3.15 -18.92
N VAL A 217 10.60 1.94 -18.53
CA VAL A 217 10.15 0.70 -19.18
C VAL A 217 8.65 0.47 -18.95
N ILE A 218 8.14 0.74 -17.75
CA ILE A 218 6.71 0.67 -17.45
C ILE A 218 5.93 1.68 -18.31
N HIS A 219 6.39 2.93 -18.35
CA HIS A 219 5.73 3.98 -19.13
C HIS A 219 5.68 3.64 -20.61
N ALA A 220 6.81 3.20 -21.19
CA ALA A 220 6.87 2.78 -22.58
C ALA A 220 5.88 1.64 -22.89
N LYS A 221 5.73 0.68 -21.96
CA LYS A 221 4.76 -0.41 -22.12
C LYS A 221 3.32 0.07 -22.08
N LEU A 222 2.99 0.96 -21.16
CA LEU A 222 1.65 1.55 -21.05
C LEU A 222 1.31 2.43 -22.26
N GLU A 223 2.29 3.12 -22.85
CA GLU A 223 2.14 3.85 -24.11
C GLU A 223 1.89 2.89 -25.29
N GLU A 224 2.67 1.80 -25.41
CA GLU A 224 2.44 0.75 -26.40
C GLU A 224 1.02 0.20 -26.35
N MET A 225 0.48 0.03 -25.14
CA MET A 225 -0.89 -0.42 -24.89
C MET A 225 -1.96 0.67 -25.08
N GLY A 226 -1.56 1.93 -25.24
CA GLY A 226 -2.45 3.08 -25.42
C GLY A 226 -3.20 3.50 -24.15
N VAL A 227 -2.66 3.19 -22.97
CA VAL A 227 -3.30 3.42 -21.67
C VAL A 227 -2.46 4.26 -20.69
N SER A 228 -1.35 4.84 -21.12
CA SER A 228 -0.42 5.59 -20.24
C SER A 228 -1.10 6.69 -19.41
N GLY A 229 -2.08 7.40 -19.97
CA GLY A 229 -2.87 8.42 -19.28
C GLY A 229 -3.93 7.89 -18.29
N ARG A 230 -4.00 6.58 -18.11
CA ARG A 230 -4.93 5.90 -17.19
C ARG A 230 -4.25 5.27 -15.97
N PHE A 231 -2.94 5.51 -15.82
CA PHE A 231 -2.15 4.96 -14.72
C PHE A 231 -1.47 6.07 -13.94
N GLY A 232 -1.79 6.13 -12.65
CA GLY A 232 -1.19 7.03 -11.71
C GLY A 232 0.01 6.43 -10.98
N CYS A 233 0.74 7.30 -10.30
CA CYS A 233 1.90 6.96 -9.47
C CYS A 233 1.87 7.81 -8.19
N TRP A 234 2.69 7.47 -7.21
CA TRP A 234 2.83 8.30 -6.03
C TRP A 234 3.34 9.69 -6.39
N ASN A 235 2.66 10.72 -5.87
CA ASN A 235 3.18 12.09 -5.89
C ASN A 235 4.13 12.27 -4.70
N PHE A 236 5.36 12.67 -4.98
CA PHE A 236 6.37 13.00 -3.98
C PHE A 236 6.38 14.51 -3.73
#